data_866aa5c68b181476a9172b820bf3117e
#
_entry.id   866aa5c68b181476a9172b820bf3117e
#
_cell.length_a   1.000
_cell.length_b   1.000
_cell.length_c   1.000
_cell.angle_alpha   90.00
_cell.angle_beta   90.00
_cell.angle_gamma   90.00
#
_symmetry.space_group_name_H-M   'P 1'
#
loop_
_entity.id
_entity.type
_entity.pdbx_description
1 polymer ?
#
loop_
_entity_poly.entity_id
_entity_poly.type
_entity_poly.pdbx_seq_one_letter_code
_entity_poly.pdbx_strand_id
1 'polypeptide(L)'
;MKEKSSSAVGIIGGADGPTSVFVAGRTGKLPLKIQIKKHIYKWKSKKAQKSIVSGAHTLEEMIAYADEKYHLTEVSESQRKYVEQRKCLKESLISRYKPELLGDLQEVKRPETYTEDSVKELQRQFFARREMIDSIPDEKMPMDFHIYEISSGKARLEMEIDYRWEVFGISYSGSKKEMKQFKEIARDLYLYYGVSEEDIRNKTDRYHSLLAILSA
;
A
#
# COMPACT_ATOMS: atom_id res chain seq x y z
N MET A 1 -23.72 6.37 -27.42
CA MET A 1 -22.61 5.54 -26.87
C MET A 1 -22.34 6.04 -25.44
N LYS A 2 -22.57 5.21 -24.42
CA LYS A 2 -22.26 5.56 -23.02
C LYS A 2 -20.84 5.13 -22.72
N GLU A 3 -19.94 6.07 -22.47
CA GLU A 3 -18.59 5.80 -21.99
C GLU A 3 -18.65 5.11 -20.63
N LYS A 4 -18.04 3.93 -20.56
CA LYS A 4 -17.81 3.23 -19.30
C LYS A 4 -16.60 3.87 -18.61
N SER A 5 -16.81 4.65 -17.57
CA SER A 5 -15.72 5.12 -16.71
C SER A 5 -15.14 3.92 -15.94
N SER A 6 -13.90 3.57 -16.23
CA SER A 6 -13.11 2.63 -15.43
C SER A 6 -12.68 3.32 -14.14
N SER A 7 -13.17 2.86 -12.99
CA SER A 7 -12.63 3.25 -11.69
C SER A 7 -11.62 2.19 -11.25
N ALA A 8 -10.34 2.53 -11.32
CA ALA A 8 -9.29 1.77 -10.66
C ALA A 8 -9.25 2.22 -9.19
N VAL A 9 -9.38 1.28 -8.27
CA VAL A 9 -9.14 1.51 -6.83
C VAL A 9 -7.78 0.90 -6.53
N GLY A 10 -6.76 1.74 -6.44
CA GLY A 10 -5.47 1.36 -5.88
C GLY A 10 -5.50 1.66 -4.38
N ILE A 11 -5.24 0.68 -3.54
CA ILE A 11 -4.93 0.91 -2.13
C ILE A 11 -3.41 1.06 -2.06
N ILE A 12 -2.94 2.28 -2.02
CA ILE A 12 -1.54 2.58 -1.74
C ILE A 12 -1.48 2.84 -0.23
N GLY A 13 -0.86 1.93 0.50
CA GLY A 13 -0.57 2.10 1.92
C GLY A 13 0.51 3.16 2.10
N GLY A 14 0.14 4.34 2.56
CA GLY A 14 1.02 5.38 3.06
C GLY A 14 0.58 5.77 4.46
N ALA A 15 1.49 6.32 5.24
CA ALA A 15 1.39 6.61 6.67
C ALA A 15 0.18 7.41 7.14
N ASP A 16 -0.61 7.96 6.22
CA ASP A 16 -1.76 8.82 6.56
C ASP A 16 -3.14 8.14 6.38
N GLY A 17 -3.20 6.80 6.37
CA GLY A 17 -4.43 6.04 6.13
C GLY A 17 -4.85 6.06 4.65
N PRO A 18 -5.99 5.45 4.26
CA PRO A 18 -6.47 5.45 2.87
C PRO A 18 -6.88 6.87 2.49
N THR A 19 -5.91 7.72 2.31
CA THR A 19 -6.04 9.08 1.81
C THR A 19 -5.83 9.06 0.33
N SER A 20 -6.86 9.35 -0.33
CA SER A 20 -6.97 9.99 -1.62
C SER A 20 -7.82 9.17 -2.56
N VAL A 21 -9.11 9.26 -2.37
CA VAL A 21 -9.99 9.22 -3.53
C VAL A 21 -9.74 10.53 -4.27
N PHE A 22 -8.83 10.54 -5.24
CA PHE A 22 -8.72 11.63 -6.18
C PHE A 22 -9.95 11.63 -7.07
N VAL A 23 -10.90 12.46 -6.75
CA VAL A 23 -11.94 12.87 -7.70
C VAL A 23 -11.44 14.13 -8.38
N ALA A 24 -10.75 13.96 -9.51
CA ALA A 24 -10.43 15.07 -10.38
C ALA A 24 -11.75 15.69 -10.88
N GLY A 25 -12.05 16.92 -10.45
CA GLY A 25 -12.96 17.83 -11.10
C GLY A 25 -14.46 17.59 -10.92
N ARG A 26 -15.00 17.86 -9.70
CA ARG A 26 -16.36 18.38 -9.52
C ARG A 26 -16.48 19.08 -8.18
N THR A 27 -16.54 20.40 -8.19
CA THR A 27 -17.04 21.23 -7.09
C THR A 27 -18.57 21.09 -7.02
N GLY A 28 -19.06 20.01 -6.38
CA GLY A 28 -20.48 19.73 -6.24
C GLY A 28 -20.74 18.72 -5.12
N LYS A 29 -21.96 18.70 -4.57
CA LYS A 29 -22.37 17.71 -3.57
C LYS A 29 -22.09 16.30 -4.11
N LEU A 30 -21.40 15.48 -3.35
CA LEU A 30 -21.08 14.08 -3.71
C LEU A 30 -22.38 13.33 -4.08
N PRO A 31 -22.38 12.53 -5.16
CA PRO A 31 -23.53 11.71 -5.53
C PRO A 31 -24.03 10.89 -4.33
N LEU A 32 -25.35 10.75 -4.20
CA LEU A 32 -25.99 10.05 -3.07
C LEU A 32 -25.39 8.66 -2.85
N LYS A 33 -25.09 7.93 -3.93
CA LYS A 33 -24.46 6.61 -3.89
C LYS A 33 -23.08 6.64 -3.20
N ILE A 34 -22.29 7.70 -3.39
CA ILE A 34 -20.99 7.86 -2.73
C ILE A 34 -21.18 8.21 -1.25
N GLN A 35 -22.16 9.03 -0.91
CA GLN A 35 -22.49 9.37 0.47
C GLN A 35 -22.91 8.13 1.24
N ILE A 36 -23.79 7.30 0.67
CA ILE A 36 -24.23 6.02 1.28
C ILE A 36 -23.03 5.10 1.50
N LYS A 37 -22.14 4.93 0.49
CA LYS A 37 -20.91 4.13 0.64
C LYS A 37 -20.02 4.63 1.77
N LYS A 38 -19.84 5.96 1.90
CA LYS A 38 -19.08 6.57 3.01
C LYS A 38 -19.71 6.27 4.37
N HIS A 39 -21.03 6.33 4.49
CA HIS A 39 -21.73 5.99 5.74
C HIS A 39 -21.58 4.52 6.11
N ILE A 40 -21.74 3.61 5.12
CA ILE A 40 -21.54 2.16 5.33
C ILE A 40 -20.10 1.89 5.77
N TYR A 41 -19.10 2.50 5.10
CA TYR A 41 -17.70 2.34 5.47
C TYR A 41 -17.44 2.85 6.91
N LYS A 42 -17.92 4.04 7.26
CA LYS A 42 -17.78 4.57 8.62
C LYS A 42 -18.43 3.65 9.68
N TRP A 43 -19.58 3.08 9.39
CA TRP A 43 -20.25 2.14 10.29
C TRP A 43 -19.44 0.84 10.45
N LYS A 44 -18.97 0.25 9.33
CA LYS A 44 -18.10 -0.93 9.34
C LYS A 44 -16.80 -0.67 10.10
N SER A 45 -16.16 0.47 9.85
CA SER A 45 -14.92 0.87 10.53
C SER A 45 -15.13 1.01 12.04
N LYS A 46 -16.21 1.64 12.50
CA LYS A 46 -16.53 1.71 13.93
C LYS A 46 -16.78 0.33 14.55
N LYS A 47 -17.41 -0.59 13.81
CA LYS A 47 -17.63 -1.97 14.26
C LYS A 47 -16.29 -2.73 14.32
N ALA A 48 -15.49 -2.65 13.28
CA ALA A 48 -14.17 -3.27 13.21
C ALA A 48 -13.26 -2.77 14.33
N GLN A 49 -13.23 -1.45 14.58
CA GLN A 49 -12.44 -0.84 15.66
C GLN A 49 -12.76 -1.45 17.05
N LYS A 50 -14.03 -1.77 17.30
CA LYS A 50 -14.44 -2.39 18.57
C LYS A 50 -14.07 -3.88 18.66
N SER A 51 -13.81 -4.55 17.55
CA SER A 51 -13.43 -5.96 17.49
C SER A 51 -11.92 -6.20 17.46
N ILE A 52 -11.11 -5.15 17.30
CA ILE A 52 -9.67 -5.26 17.34
C ILE A 52 -9.23 -5.48 18.79
N VAL A 53 -8.58 -6.60 19.03
CA VAL A 53 -7.94 -6.96 20.30
C VAL A 53 -6.42 -7.06 20.09
N SER A 54 -5.66 -6.89 21.14
CA SER A 54 -4.23 -7.08 21.08
C SER A 54 -3.86 -8.56 20.88
N GLY A 55 -2.89 -8.78 20.01
CA GLY A 55 -2.37 -10.10 19.66
C GLY A 55 -1.54 -9.93 18.40
N ALA A 56 -0.22 -9.73 18.56
CA ALA A 56 0.67 -9.44 17.45
C ALA A 56 1.64 -10.60 17.25
N HIS A 57 1.89 -10.95 15.99
CA HIS A 57 2.96 -11.86 15.56
C HIS A 57 4.01 -11.07 14.79
N THR A 58 5.22 -11.62 14.68
CA THR A 58 6.26 -11.03 13.84
C THR A 58 5.97 -11.26 12.36
N LEU A 59 6.70 -10.57 11.48
CA LEU A 59 6.58 -10.79 10.03
C LEU A 59 7.02 -12.21 9.65
N GLU A 60 8.07 -12.71 10.30
CA GLU A 60 8.58 -14.08 10.08
C GLU A 60 7.54 -15.14 10.48
N GLU A 61 6.89 -14.98 11.64
CA GLU A 61 5.80 -15.86 12.08
C GLU A 61 4.62 -15.81 11.11
N MET A 62 4.27 -14.62 10.62
CA MET A 62 3.18 -14.43 9.67
C MET A 62 3.51 -15.08 8.32
N ILE A 63 4.75 -14.97 7.82
CA ILE A 63 5.17 -15.65 6.59
C ILE A 63 5.20 -17.15 6.76
N ALA A 64 5.70 -17.68 7.88
CA ALA A 64 5.67 -19.12 8.17
C ALA A 64 4.22 -19.65 8.19
N TYR A 65 3.30 -18.94 8.83
CA TYR A 65 1.87 -19.26 8.82
C TYR A 65 1.28 -19.24 7.40
N ALA A 66 1.64 -18.21 6.62
CA ALA A 66 1.14 -18.06 5.26
C ALA A 66 1.67 -19.17 4.34
N ASP A 67 2.94 -19.57 4.49
CA ASP A 67 3.55 -20.64 3.69
C ASP A 67 2.94 -22.01 4.02
N GLU A 68 2.80 -22.33 5.31
CA GLU A 68 2.15 -23.57 5.75
C GLU A 68 0.72 -23.70 5.20
N LYS A 69 -0.02 -22.61 5.19
CA LYS A 69 -1.46 -22.63 4.85
C LYS A 69 -1.76 -22.43 3.37
N TYR A 70 -0.96 -21.64 2.67
CA TYR A 70 -1.25 -21.16 1.32
C TYR A 70 -0.16 -21.49 0.29
N HIS A 71 0.98 -22.01 0.72
CA HIS A 71 2.13 -22.38 -0.15
C HIS A 71 2.66 -21.19 -0.94
N LEU A 72 3.54 -20.46 -0.30
CA LEU A 72 4.14 -19.25 -0.87
C LEU A 72 5.22 -19.60 -1.91
N THR A 73 5.36 -18.71 -2.88
CA THR A 73 6.50 -18.70 -3.79
C THR A 73 7.21 -17.37 -3.66
N GLU A 74 8.49 -17.39 -3.33
CA GLU A 74 9.28 -16.17 -3.27
C GLU A 74 9.69 -15.71 -4.67
N VAL A 75 9.54 -14.42 -4.93
CA VAL A 75 9.92 -13.79 -6.19
C VAL A 75 11.41 -13.52 -6.19
N SER A 76 12.13 -14.01 -7.20
CA SER A 76 13.57 -13.78 -7.32
C SER A 76 13.90 -12.29 -7.43
N GLU A 77 14.97 -11.87 -6.73
CA GLU A 77 15.50 -10.50 -6.77
C GLU A 77 15.91 -10.04 -8.17
N SER A 78 16.26 -10.97 -9.06
CA SER A 78 16.60 -10.67 -10.45
C SER A 78 15.40 -10.32 -11.33
N GLN A 79 14.19 -10.55 -10.88
CA GLN A 79 13.00 -10.21 -11.64
C GLN A 79 12.79 -8.70 -11.67
N ARG A 80 12.45 -8.18 -12.85
CA ARG A 80 12.18 -6.75 -13.06
C ARG A 80 11.13 -6.21 -12.08
N LYS A 81 10.10 -7.00 -11.79
CA LYS A 81 9.06 -6.67 -10.84
C LYS A 81 9.62 -6.42 -9.44
N TYR A 82 10.47 -7.32 -8.93
CA TYR A 82 11.10 -7.16 -7.62
C TYR A 82 11.91 -5.86 -7.56
N VAL A 83 12.75 -5.62 -8.59
CA VAL A 83 13.58 -4.40 -8.66
C VAL A 83 12.72 -3.14 -8.65
N GLU A 84 11.63 -3.11 -9.42
CA GLU A 84 10.73 -1.95 -9.49
C GLU A 84 10.00 -1.70 -8.16
N GLN A 85 9.48 -2.75 -7.50
CA GLN A 85 8.78 -2.63 -6.22
C GLN A 85 9.74 -2.24 -5.09
N ARG A 86 10.93 -2.84 -5.03
CA ARG A 86 11.98 -2.45 -4.07
C ARG A 86 12.34 -0.97 -4.20
N LYS A 87 12.47 -0.45 -5.42
CA LYS A 87 12.72 0.99 -5.66
C LYS A 87 11.57 1.87 -5.17
N CYS A 88 10.34 1.49 -5.43
CA CYS A 88 9.15 2.23 -4.96
C CYS A 88 9.09 2.26 -3.42
N LEU A 89 9.37 1.13 -2.76
CA LEU A 89 9.43 1.08 -1.31
C LEU A 89 10.59 1.93 -0.77
N LYS A 90 11.80 1.83 -1.38
CA LYS A 90 12.96 2.65 -1.01
C LYS A 90 12.64 4.15 -1.07
N GLU A 91 11.97 4.60 -2.14
CA GLU A 91 11.51 5.99 -2.27
C GLU A 91 10.58 6.40 -1.12
N SER A 92 9.61 5.57 -0.79
CA SER A 92 8.64 5.80 0.28
C SER A 92 9.34 5.89 1.64
N LEU A 93 10.25 4.97 1.92
CA LEU A 93 11.03 4.93 3.16
C LEU A 93 11.96 6.15 3.31
N ILE A 94 12.66 6.53 2.23
CA ILE A 94 13.50 7.73 2.23
C ILE A 94 12.65 8.97 2.49
N SER A 95 11.54 9.11 1.78
CA SER A 95 10.65 10.26 1.93
C SER A 95 10.09 10.41 3.35
N ARG A 96 9.92 9.29 4.05
CA ARG A 96 9.35 9.27 5.39
C ARG A 96 10.39 9.40 6.51
N TYR A 97 11.50 8.69 6.38
CA TYR A 97 12.43 8.54 7.50
C TYR A 97 13.77 9.27 7.31
N LYS A 98 14.15 9.57 6.07
CA LYS A 98 15.43 10.21 5.73
C LYS A 98 15.26 11.20 4.58
N PRO A 99 14.29 12.13 4.64
CA PRO A 99 14.02 13.06 3.54
C PRO A 99 15.24 13.92 3.18
N GLU A 100 16.15 14.15 4.13
CA GLU A 100 17.40 14.88 3.91
C GLU A 100 18.29 14.26 2.83
N LEU A 101 18.16 12.96 2.55
CA LEU A 101 18.90 12.29 1.47
C LEU A 101 18.46 12.75 0.07
N LEU A 102 17.30 13.39 -0.04
CA LEU A 102 16.77 13.92 -1.30
C LEU A 102 17.20 15.36 -1.58
N GLY A 103 17.87 16.04 -0.63
CA GLY A 103 18.27 17.43 -0.78
C GLY A 103 17.13 18.34 -1.21
N ASP A 104 17.31 19.09 -2.29
CA ASP A 104 16.29 20.01 -2.82
C ASP A 104 15.09 19.29 -3.48
N LEU A 105 15.16 17.97 -3.65
CA LEU A 105 14.11 17.14 -4.25
C LEU A 105 13.16 16.52 -3.21
N GLN A 106 13.20 16.97 -1.95
CA GLN A 106 12.29 16.50 -0.89
C GLN A 106 10.83 16.73 -1.27
N GLU A 107 10.54 17.92 -1.80
CA GLU A 107 9.20 18.30 -2.21
C GLU A 107 9.12 18.51 -3.73
N VAL A 108 8.22 17.77 -4.37
CA VAL A 108 7.88 18.03 -5.77
C VAL A 108 6.89 19.18 -5.83
N LYS A 109 7.33 20.30 -6.40
CA LYS A 109 6.51 21.51 -6.52
C LYS A 109 5.39 21.29 -7.54
N ARG A 110 4.15 21.17 -7.04
CA ARG A 110 2.98 21.03 -7.90
C ARG A 110 2.60 22.41 -8.47
N PRO A 111 2.37 22.51 -9.78
CA PRO A 111 1.95 23.76 -10.39
C PRO A 111 0.51 24.13 -9.95
N GLU A 112 0.23 25.41 -9.80
CA GLU A 112 -1.13 25.89 -9.54
C GLU A 112 -2.05 25.63 -10.74
N THR A 113 -1.50 25.72 -11.95
CA THR A 113 -2.22 25.47 -13.21
C THR A 113 -1.43 24.48 -14.07
N TYR A 114 -2.11 23.46 -14.58
CA TYR A 114 -1.50 22.44 -15.44
C TYR A 114 -1.48 22.93 -16.89
N THR A 115 -0.34 23.45 -17.32
CA THR A 115 0.00 23.75 -18.72
C THR A 115 0.96 22.70 -19.25
N GLU A 116 1.19 22.66 -20.57
CA GLU A 116 2.15 21.71 -21.15
C GLU A 116 3.56 21.87 -20.55
N ASP A 117 4.00 23.11 -20.36
CA ASP A 117 5.32 23.39 -19.78
C ASP A 117 5.39 23.01 -18.30
N SER A 118 4.34 23.27 -17.52
CA SER A 118 4.30 22.90 -16.10
C SER A 118 4.25 21.38 -15.91
N VAL A 119 3.62 20.65 -16.83
CA VAL A 119 3.63 19.16 -16.83
C VAL A 119 5.03 18.63 -17.17
N LYS A 120 5.71 19.22 -18.18
CA LYS A 120 7.09 18.83 -18.51
C LYS A 120 8.04 19.09 -17.35
N GLU A 121 7.89 20.23 -16.65
CA GLU A 121 8.69 20.55 -15.47
C GLU A 121 8.43 19.55 -14.32
N LEU A 122 7.17 19.24 -14.06
CA LEU A 122 6.80 18.24 -13.07
C LEU A 122 7.42 16.87 -13.40
N GLN A 123 7.40 16.45 -14.66
CA GLN A 123 8.04 15.22 -15.11
C GLN A 123 9.57 15.24 -14.87
N ARG A 124 10.25 16.36 -15.17
CA ARG A 124 11.70 16.51 -14.89
C ARG A 124 11.99 16.34 -13.40
N GLN A 125 11.19 16.95 -12.52
CA GLN A 125 11.36 16.81 -11.06
C GLN A 125 11.21 15.35 -10.61
N PHE A 126 10.20 14.63 -11.13
CA PHE A 126 10.03 13.21 -10.84
C PHE A 126 11.20 12.35 -11.33
N PHE A 127 11.71 12.61 -12.55
CA PHE A 127 12.87 11.89 -13.06
C PHE A 127 14.12 12.16 -12.24
N ALA A 128 14.43 13.43 -11.96
CA ALA A 128 15.57 13.82 -11.14
C ALA A 128 15.51 13.21 -9.73
N ARG A 129 14.31 13.19 -9.11
CA ARG A 129 14.09 12.55 -7.82
C ARG A 129 14.35 11.05 -7.89
N ARG A 130 13.90 10.38 -8.94
CA ARG A 130 14.12 8.93 -9.13
C ARG A 130 15.59 8.60 -9.33
N GLU A 131 16.31 9.38 -10.13
CA GLU A 131 17.77 9.24 -10.30
C GLU A 131 18.52 9.44 -8.98
N MET A 132 18.12 10.44 -8.18
CA MET A 132 18.69 10.65 -6.85
C MET A 132 18.49 9.43 -5.96
N ILE A 133 17.28 8.87 -5.90
CA ILE A 133 16.94 7.68 -5.10
C ILE A 133 17.77 6.47 -5.55
N ASP A 134 17.92 6.27 -6.85
CA ASP A 134 18.74 5.19 -7.42
C ASP A 134 20.23 5.36 -7.08
N SER A 135 20.70 6.59 -6.89
CA SER A 135 22.09 6.91 -6.50
C SER A 135 22.37 6.73 -5.00
N ILE A 136 21.34 6.67 -4.15
CA ILE A 136 21.51 6.47 -2.71
C ILE A 136 21.96 5.02 -2.44
N PRO A 137 23.16 4.81 -1.89
CA PRO A 137 23.65 3.48 -1.62
C PRO A 137 22.86 2.78 -0.51
N ASP A 138 22.82 1.45 -0.55
CA ASP A 138 22.04 0.65 0.38
C ASP A 138 22.53 0.77 1.84
N GLU A 139 23.79 1.12 2.07
CA GLU A 139 24.33 1.40 3.41
C GLU A 139 23.64 2.59 4.07
N LYS A 140 23.19 3.58 3.28
CA LYS A 140 22.44 4.74 3.79
C LYS A 140 20.97 4.43 4.02
N MET A 141 20.42 3.51 3.24
CA MET A 141 19.02 3.07 3.34
C MET A 141 18.93 1.54 3.22
N PRO A 142 19.43 0.80 4.23
CA PRO A 142 19.44 -0.65 4.18
C PRO A 142 18.01 -1.21 4.25
N MET A 143 17.74 -2.21 3.42
CA MET A 143 16.45 -2.88 3.27
C MET A 143 16.65 -4.39 3.31
N ASP A 144 15.65 -5.08 3.86
CA ASP A 144 15.52 -6.54 3.84
C ASP A 144 14.17 -6.88 3.19
N PHE A 145 14.13 -6.61 1.87
CA PHE A 145 12.90 -6.61 1.09
C PHE A 145 12.67 -7.94 0.40
N HIS A 146 11.45 -8.46 0.52
CA HIS A 146 11.01 -9.72 -0.08
C HIS A 146 9.62 -9.56 -0.71
N ILE A 147 9.36 -10.36 -1.74
CA ILE A 147 8.04 -10.48 -2.35
C ILE A 147 7.66 -11.96 -2.35
N TYR A 148 6.51 -12.28 -1.77
CA TYR A 148 5.93 -13.62 -1.79
C TYR A 148 4.63 -13.61 -2.59
N GLU A 149 4.37 -14.69 -3.32
CA GLU A 149 3.18 -14.84 -4.17
C GLU A 149 2.37 -16.07 -3.78
N ILE A 150 1.04 -15.94 -3.82
CA ILE A 150 0.08 -17.04 -3.87
C ILE A 150 -0.57 -16.98 -5.24
N SER A 151 -0.40 -18.03 -6.06
CA SER A 151 -0.89 -18.08 -7.43
C SER A 151 -2.10 -19.01 -7.56
N SER A 152 -3.08 -18.61 -8.36
CA SER A 152 -4.23 -19.41 -8.76
C SER A 152 -4.51 -19.19 -10.25
N GLY A 153 -3.94 -20.04 -11.09
CA GLY A 153 -3.98 -19.89 -12.55
C GLY A 153 -3.29 -18.59 -13.00
N LYS A 154 -4.06 -17.64 -13.55
CA LYS A 154 -3.54 -16.30 -13.94
C LYS A 154 -3.69 -15.26 -12.85
N ALA A 155 -4.44 -15.57 -11.81
CA ALA A 155 -4.65 -14.68 -10.68
C ALA A 155 -3.53 -14.84 -9.66
N ARG A 156 -3.19 -13.74 -8.97
CA ARG A 156 -2.14 -13.75 -7.96
C ARG A 156 -2.47 -12.81 -6.80
N LEU A 157 -2.04 -13.20 -5.62
CA LEU A 157 -1.91 -12.36 -4.45
C LEU A 157 -0.42 -12.20 -4.17
N GLU A 158 0.02 -10.98 -3.95
CA GLU A 158 1.40 -10.61 -3.70
C GLU A 158 1.50 -9.98 -2.33
N MET A 159 2.52 -10.40 -1.58
CA MET A 159 2.89 -9.81 -0.29
C MET A 159 4.26 -9.16 -0.43
N GLU A 160 4.31 -7.86 -0.19
CA GLU A 160 5.54 -7.08 -0.12
C GLU A 160 5.93 -6.90 1.34
N ILE A 161 7.15 -7.32 1.68
CA ILE A 161 7.65 -7.32 3.05
C ILE A 161 9.03 -6.69 3.10
N ASP A 162 9.25 -5.84 4.07
CA ASP A 162 10.59 -5.46 4.47
C ASP A 162 10.75 -5.73 5.97
N TYR A 163 11.58 -6.72 6.31
CA TYR A 163 11.79 -7.13 7.70
C TYR A 163 12.50 -6.08 8.54
N ARG A 164 13.34 -5.28 7.93
CA ARG A 164 14.11 -4.24 8.62
C ARG A 164 13.26 -3.04 9.00
N TRP A 165 12.32 -2.68 8.14
CA TRP A 165 11.43 -1.53 8.33
C TRP A 165 10.03 -1.92 8.80
N GLU A 166 9.81 -3.22 9.07
CA GLU A 166 8.52 -3.79 9.47
C GLU A 166 7.38 -3.39 8.54
N VAL A 167 7.67 -3.37 7.23
CA VAL A 167 6.67 -3.05 6.20
C VAL A 167 5.98 -4.33 5.77
N PHE A 168 4.66 -4.30 5.73
CA PHE A 168 3.82 -5.36 5.20
C PHE A 168 2.71 -4.79 4.32
N GLY A 169 2.66 -5.24 3.08
CA GLY A 169 1.64 -4.89 2.11
C GLY A 169 1.11 -6.10 1.36
N ILE A 170 -0.17 -6.10 1.02
CA ILE A 170 -0.80 -7.13 0.17
C ILE A 170 -1.47 -6.44 -1.01
N SER A 171 -1.18 -6.95 -2.20
CA SER A 171 -1.92 -6.64 -3.42
C SER A 171 -2.43 -7.91 -4.07
N TYR A 172 -3.53 -7.84 -4.82
CA TYR A 172 -4.04 -9.00 -5.55
C TYR A 172 -4.80 -8.62 -6.81
N SER A 173 -4.74 -9.52 -7.80
CA SER A 173 -5.38 -9.34 -9.11
C SER A 173 -5.98 -10.66 -9.59
N GLY A 174 -7.06 -10.58 -10.38
CA GLY A 174 -7.73 -11.76 -10.93
C GLY A 174 -9.18 -11.50 -11.33
N SER A 175 -9.91 -12.54 -11.60
CA SER A 175 -11.37 -12.47 -11.82
C SER A 175 -12.10 -12.10 -10.52
N LYS A 176 -13.37 -11.71 -10.61
CA LYS A 176 -14.19 -11.39 -9.42
C LYS A 176 -14.24 -12.51 -8.39
N LYS A 177 -14.22 -13.78 -8.82
CA LYS A 177 -14.23 -14.94 -7.93
C LYS A 177 -12.90 -15.06 -7.18
N GLU A 178 -11.80 -14.97 -7.91
CA GLU A 178 -10.45 -15.06 -7.35
C GLU A 178 -10.15 -13.89 -6.41
N MET A 179 -10.51 -12.66 -6.81
CA MET A 179 -10.35 -11.48 -5.94
C MET A 179 -11.14 -11.59 -4.63
N LYS A 180 -12.33 -12.28 -4.63
CA LYS A 180 -13.06 -12.54 -3.39
C LYS A 180 -12.30 -13.52 -2.50
N GLN A 181 -11.73 -14.57 -3.09
CA GLN A 181 -10.91 -15.55 -2.36
C GLN A 181 -9.65 -14.90 -1.79
N PHE A 182 -8.91 -14.14 -2.59
CA PHE A 182 -7.72 -13.43 -2.14
C PHE A 182 -8.00 -12.37 -1.06
N LYS A 183 -9.17 -11.75 -1.12
CA LYS A 183 -9.60 -10.86 -0.04
C LYS A 183 -9.74 -11.58 1.30
N GLU A 184 -10.29 -12.80 1.31
CA GLU A 184 -10.38 -13.59 2.54
C GLU A 184 -8.99 -14.05 3.02
N ILE A 185 -8.09 -14.43 2.11
CA ILE A 185 -6.69 -14.73 2.45
C ILE A 185 -6.00 -13.50 3.05
N ALA A 186 -6.10 -12.35 2.39
CA ALA A 186 -5.52 -11.11 2.91
C ALA A 186 -6.06 -10.76 4.31
N ARG A 187 -7.37 -10.94 4.51
CA ARG A 187 -7.99 -10.74 5.82
C ARG A 187 -7.44 -11.70 6.88
N ASP A 188 -7.27 -12.97 6.54
CA ASP A 188 -6.72 -13.98 7.43
C ASP A 188 -5.29 -13.64 7.84
N LEU A 189 -4.45 -13.26 6.89
CA LEU A 189 -3.07 -12.87 7.14
C LEU A 189 -2.95 -11.61 8.02
N TYR A 190 -3.75 -10.59 7.75
CA TYR A 190 -3.77 -9.39 8.60
C TYR A 190 -4.31 -9.67 10.00
N LEU A 191 -5.26 -10.59 10.16
CA LEU A 191 -5.75 -11.01 11.47
C LEU A 191 -4.70 -11.80 12.24
N TYR A 192 -3.96 -12.70 11.57
CA TYR A 192 -2.85 -13.42 12.18
C TYR A 192 -1.72 -12.48 12.57
N TYR A 193 -1.28 -11.61 11.66
CA TYR A 193 -0.27 -10.58 11.95
C TYR A 193 -0.68 -9.73 13.15
N GLY A 194 -1.95 -9.36 13.22
CA GLY A 194 -2.56 -8.70 14.37
C GLY A 194 -1.95 -7.34 14.71
N VAL A 195 -2.16 -6.89 15.93
CA VAL A 195 -1.68 -5.60 16.47
C VAL A 195 -1.32 -5.74 17.94
N SER A 196 -0.29 -5.02 18.38
CA SER A 196 0.08 -4.92 19.79
C SER A 196 -0.80 -3.92 20.55
N GLU A 197 -0.71 -3.89 21.87
CA GLU A 197 -1.35 -2.85 22.70
C GLU A 197 -0.82 -1.46 22.34
N GLU A 198 0.46 -1.35 22.02
CA GLU A 198 1.09 -0.12 21.58
C GLU A 198 0.53 0.36 20.25
N ASP A 199 0.36 -0.55 19.27
CA ASP A 199 -0.28 -0.24 17.98
C ASP A 199 -1.69 0.31 18.16
N ILE A 200 -2.47 -0.29 19.06
CA ILE A 200 -3.84 0.14 19.35
C ILE A 200 -3.83 1.52 20.01
N ARG A 201 -2.92 1.77 20.95
CA ARG A 201 -2.80 3.04 21.68
C ARG A 201 -2.37 4.17 20.75
N ASN A 202 -1.33 3.94 19.98
CA ASN A 202 -0.68 4.96 19.13
C ASN A 202 -1.30 5.07 17.74
N LYS A 203 -2.26 4.17 17.38
CA LYS A 203 -2.87 4.11 16.05
C LYS A 203 -1.82 4.04 14.95
N THR A 204 -0.88 3.10 15.08
CA THR A 204 0.19 2.89 14.10
C THR A 204 -0.34 2.51 12.71
N ASP A 205 0.54 2.49 11.72
CA ASP A 205 0.19 2.03 10.37
C ASP A 205 -0.31 0.58 10.37
N ARG A 206 0.28 -0.27 11.22
CA ARG A 206 -0.15 -1.65 11.44
C ARG A 206 -1.61 -1.72 11.90
N TYR A 207 -1.98 -0.90 12.88
CA TYR A 207 -3.37 -0.77 13.33
C TYR A 207 -4.30 -0.28 12.21
N HIS A 208 -3.89 0.74 11.46
CA HIS A 208 -4.70 1.28 10.39
C HIS A 208 -4.88 0.29 9.24
N SER A 209 -3.87 -0.50 8.91
CA SER A 209 -3.93 -1.56 7.90
C SER A 209 -4.92 -2.66 8.30
N LEU A 210 -4.86 -3.15 9.54
CA LEU A 210 -5.81 -4.11 10.05
C LEU A 210 -7.24 -3.53 10.05
N LEU A 211 -7.42 -2.30 10.50
CA LEU A 211 -8.73 -1.63 10.49
C LEU A 211 -9.28 -1.49 9.07
N ALA A 212 -8.44 -1.14 8.10
CA ALA A 212 -8.85 -1.01 6.70
C ALA A 212 -9.34 -2.34 6.12
N ILE A 213 -8.60 -3.43 6.33
CA ILE A 213 -8.97 -4.76 5.82
C ILE A 213 -10.26 -5.30 6.46
N LEU A 214 -10.47 -5.03 7.75
CA LEU A 214 -11.68 -5.43 8.47
C LEU A 214 -12.91 -4.59 8.08
N SER A 215 -12.70 -3.38 7.55
CA SER A 215 -13.76 -2.45 7.15
C SER A 215 -14.17 -2.60 5.68
N ALA A 216 -13.34 -3.26 4.88
CA ALA A 216 -13.60 -3.51 3.45
C ALA A 216 -14.67 -4.57 3.23
#